data_64e5c73aa5d8e28788cdc6e18623db90
#
_entry.id   64e5c73aa5d8e28788cdc6e18623db90
#
_cell.length_a   1.000
_cell.length_b   1.000
_cell.length_c   1.000
_cell.angle_alpha   90.00
_cell.angle_beta   90.00
_cell.angle_gamma   90.00
#
_symmetry.space_group_name_H-M   'P 1'
#
loop_
_entity.id
_entity.type
_entity.pdbx_description
1 polymer ?
#
loop_
_entity_poly.entity_id
_entity_poly.type
_entity_poly.pdbx_seq_one_letter_code
_entity_poly.pdbx_strand_id
1 'polypeptide(L)'
;MRTVNSTKKAGGTAGRLGRGIIVALCMLLFACSVGPPVQEMSDARQAIAAAKEAGAEDLAAEDLRAAEAFLDSAQRSLSERAYGSARRDATLAKEKARRALEVSEGSSDKD
;
A
#
# COMPACT_ATOMS: atom_id res chain seq x y z
N MET A 1 -12.78 -30.14 -46.16
CA MET A 1 -13.92 -29.97 -45.22
C MET A 1 -13.65 -30.52 -43.83
N ARG A 2 -13.09 -31.72 -43.72
CA ARG A 2 -12.77 -32.32 -42.40
C ARG A 2 -11.73 -31.53 -41.58
N THR A 3 -10.75 -30.95 -42.24
CA THR A 3 -9.71 -30.13 -41.64
C THR A 3 -10.27 -28.90 -40.95
N VAL A 4 -11.26 -28.24 -41.56
CA VAL A 4 -11.91 -27.03 -41.03
C VAL A 4 -12.67 -27.35 -39.73
N ASN A 5 -13.35 -28.46 -39.65
CA ASN A 5 -14.07 -28.90 -38.44
C ASN A 5 -13.13 -29.22 -37.30
N SER A 6 -11.97 -29.82 -37.54
CA SER A 6 -10.95 -30.09 -36.57
C SER A 6 -10.38 -28.80 -35.99
N THR A 7 -10.14 -27.79 -36.83
CA THR A 7 -9.63 -26.48 -36.44
C THR A 7 -10.63 -25.76 -35.51
N LYS A 8 -11.94 -25.82 -35.81
CA LYS A 8 -12.99 -25.23 -34.99
C LYS A 8 -13.05 -25.87 -33.60
N LYS A 9 -12.92 -27.17 -33.49
CA LYS A 9 -12.89 -27.90 -32.20
C LYS A 9 -11.66 -27.52 -31.38
N ALA A 10 -10.50 -27.41 -31.99
CA ALA A 10 -9.27 -27.01 -31.33
C ALA A 10 -9.37 -25.55 -30.82
N GLY A 11 -9.94 -24.65 -31.59
CA GLY A 11 -10.19 -23.27 -31.18
C GLY A 11 -11.14 -23.14 -29.99
N GLY A 12 -12.20 -23.95 -29.92
CA GLY A 12 -13.14 -23.97 -28.80
C GLY A 12 -12.49 -24.44 -27.50
N THR A 13 -11.63 -25.44 -27.56
CA THR A 13 -10.89 -25.96 -26.41
C THR A 13 -9.87 -24.93 -25.89
N ALA A 14 -9.15 -24.28 -26.78
CA ALA A 14 -8.19 -23.23 -26.44
C ALA A 14 -8.88 -22.01 -25.76
N GLY A 15 -10.08 -21.64 -26.21
CA GLY A 15 -10.87 -20.58 -25.61
C GLY A 15 -11.29 -20.87 -24.16
N ARG A 16 -11.65 -22.10 -23.85
CA ARG A 16 -12.01 -22.53 -22.49
C ARG A 16 -10.80 -22.52 -21.56
N LEU A 17 -9.65 -22.97 -22.01
CA LEU A 17 -8.39 -22.93 -21.25
C LEU A 17 -7.96 -21.47 -20.97
N GLY A 18 -8.09 -20.57 -21.93
CA GLY A 18 -7.79 -19.15 -21.76
C GLY A 18 -8.65 -18.48 -20.68
N ARG A 19 -9.93 -18.77 -20.63
CA ARG A 19 -10.84 -18.27 -19.58
C ARG A 19 -10.47 -18.78 -18.20
N GLY A 20 -10.13 -20.05 -18.06
CA GLY A 20 -9.67 -20.62 -16.80
C GLY A 20 -8.40 -19.97 -16.28
N ILE A 21 -7.43 -19.68 -17.14
CA ILE A 21 -6.17 -19.03 -16.81
C ILE A 21 -6.41 -17.59 -16.34
N ILE A 22 -7.28 -16.84 -17.01
CA ILE A 22 -7.61 -15.45 -16.66
C ILE A 22 -8.28 -15.37 -15.28
N VAL A 23 -9.24 -16.26 -15.01
CA VAL A 23 -9.92 -16.32 -13.70
C VAL A 23 -8.95 -16.70 -12.59
N ALA A 24 -8.07 -17.67 -12.80
CA ALA A 24 -7.03 -18.05 -11.85
C ALA A 24 -6.06 -16.90 -11.57
N LEU A 25 -5.65 -16.15 -12.59
CA LEU A 25 -4.78 -14.99 -12.45
C LEU A 25 -5.45 -13.87 -11.65
N CYS A 26 -6.73 -13.60 -11.87
CA CYS A 26 -7.50 -12.63 -11.09
C CYS A 26 -7.58 -13.01 -9.61
N MET A 27 -7.79 -14.30 -9.30
CA MET A 27 -7.80 -14.81 -7.92
C MET A 27 -6.46 -14.61 -7.21
N LEU A 28 -5.33 -14.77 -7.92
CA LEU A 28 -3.99 -14.53 -7.37
C LEU A 28 -3.77 -13.06 -7.01
N LEU A 29 -4.30 -12.13 -7.80
CA LEU A 29 -4.22 -10.70 -7.52
C LEU A 29 -4.99 -10.31 -6.25
N PHE A 30 -6.15 -10.90 -6.00
CA PHE A 30 -6.91 -10.69 -4.77
C PHE A 30 -6.19 -11.26 -3.54
N ALA A 31 -5.50 -12.38 -3.67
CA ALA A 31 -4.73 -12.97 -2.57
C ALA A 31 -3.58 -12.07 -2.11
N CYS A 32 -2.96 -11.30 -3.01
CA CYS A 32 -1.89 -10.34 -2.67
C CYS A 32 -2.36 -9.18 -1.81
N SER A 33 -3.67 -8.82 -1.82
CA SER A 33 -4.21 -7.71 -1.04
C SER A 33 -4.43 -8.06 0.44
N VAL A 34 -4.34 -9.32 0.82
CA VAL A 34 -4.54 -9.81 2.21
C VAL A 34 -3.21 -9.99 2.95
N GLY A 35 -2.09 -9.79 2.28
CA GLY A 35 -0.75 -9.93 2.85
C GLY A 35 -0.37 -8.81 3.82
N PRO A 36 0.84 -8.90 4.44
CA PRO A 36 1.36 -7.87 5.33
C PRO A 36 1.44 -6.50 4.65
N PRO A 37 1.17 -5.38 5.37
CA PRO A 37 1.15 -4.03 4.80
C PRO A 37 2.55 -3.44 4.63
N VAL A 38 3.42 -4.11 3.91
CA VAL A 38 4.83 -3.72 3.72
C VAL A 38 4.94 -2.38 2.99
N GLN A 39 4.13 -2.18 1.96
CA GLN A 39 4.14 -0.95 1.17
C GLN A 39 3.64 0.24 2.00
N GLU A 40 2.54 0.08 2.70
CA GLU A 40 1.96 1.13 3.55
C GLU A 40 2.93 1.55 4.66
N MET A 41 3.65 0.59 5.26
CA MET A 41 4.65 0.87 6.28
C MET A 41 5.90 1.55 5.71
N SER A 42 6.31 1.18 4.51
CA SER A 42 7.41 1.83 3.79
C SER A 42 7.05 3.28 3.47
N ASP A 43 5.86 3.52 2.94
CA ASP A 43 5.35 4.86 2.63
C ASP A 43 5.29 5.74 3.88
N ALA A 44 4.85 5.19 5.01
CA ALA A 44 4.80 5.90 6.28
C ALA A 44 6.21 6.32 6.74
N ARG A 45 7.19 5.41 6.67
CA ARG A 45 8.58 5.72 7.02
C ARG A 45 9.17 6.81 6.14
N GLN A 46 8.91 6.76 4.84
CA GLN A 46 9.38 7.78 3.90
C GLN A 46 8.75 9.15 4.19
N ALA A 47 7.45 9.18 4.48
CA ALA A 47 6.75 10.42 4.81
C ALA A 47 7.27 11.03 6.12
N ILE A 48 7.52 10.21 7.14
CA ILE A 48 8.12 10.66 8.41
C ILE A 48 9.53 11.23 8.18
N ALA A 49 10.34 10.55 7.38
CA ALA A 49 11.69 11.05 7.05
C ALA A 49 11.63 12.41 6.34
N ALA A 50 10.76 12.55 5.34
CA ALA A 50 10.56 13.80 4.62
C ALA A 50 10.10 14.94 5.57
N ALA A 51 9.18 14.65 6.49
CA ALA A 51 8.73 15.62 7.48
C ALA A 51 9.87 16.09 8.38
N LYS A 52 10.72 15.16 8.84
CA LYS A 52 11.91 15.49 9.65
C LYS A 52 12.90 16.36 8.89
N GLU A 53 13.18 16.03 7.64
CA GLU A 53 14.06 16.83 6.77
C GLU A 53 13.54 18.26 6.57
N ALA A 54 12.22 18.44 6.56
CA ALA A 54 11.58 19.76 6.47
C ALA A 54 11.53 20.51 7.81
N GLY A 55 12.06 19.97 8.87
CA GLY A 55 12.10 20.60 10.19
C GLY A 55 10.84 20.39 11.04
N ALA A 56 10.06 19.35 10.78
CA ALA A 56 8.81 19.10 11.50
C ALA A 56 8.99 18.87 13.00
N GLU A 57 10.18 18.51 13.45
CA GLU A 57 10.48 18.37 14.88
C GLU A 57 10.23 19.68 15.65
N ASP A 58 10.50 20.79 15.02
CA ASP A 58 10.27 22.13 15.59
C ASP A 58 8.97 22.77 15.12
N LEU A 59 8.63 22.61 13.84
CA LEU A 59 7.54 23.33 13.18
C LEU A 59 6.18 22.61 13.26
N ALA A 60 6.17 21.27 13.38
CA ALA A 60 4.97 20.45 13.38
C ALA A 60 5.13 19.23 14.32
N ALA A 61 5.66 19.46 15.51
CA ALA A 61 6.04 18.40 16.45
C ALA A 61 4.88 17.47 16.82
N GLU A 62 3.67 17.99 16.97
CA GLU A 62 2.49 17.18 17.35
C GLU A 62 2.11 16.17 16.26
N ASP A 63 1.99 16.62 15.03
CA ASP A 63 1.66 15.72 13.91
C ASP A 63 2.80 14.71 13.65
N LEU A 64 4.05 15.12 13.80
CA LEU A 64 5.20 14.22 13.67
C LEU A 64 5.19 13.12 14.74
N ARG A 65 4.95 13.46 16.00
CA ARG A 65 4.85 12.48 17.09
C ARG A 65 3.68 11.53 16.89
N ALA A 66 2.54 12.05 16.42
CA ALA A 66 1.39 11.20 16.09
C ALA A 66 1.73 10.22 14.97
N ALA A 67 2.45 10.66 13.94
CA ALA A 67 2.90 9.79 12.85
C ALA A 67 3.80 8.65 13.37
N GLU A 68 4.76 8.98 14.21
CA GLU A 68 5.67 7.99 14.80
C GLU A 68 4.93 7.00 15.69
N ALA A 69 3.98 7.47 16.51
CA ALA A 69 3.16 6.61 17.37
C ALA A 69 2.29 5.63 16.56
N PHE A 70 1.69 6.09 15.47
CA PHE A 70 0.93 5.20 14.58
C PHE A 70 1.83 4.18 13.87
N LEU A 71 3.05 4.56 13.47
CA LEU A 71 3.99 3.63 12.88
C LEU A 71 4.41 2.54 13.88
N ASP A 72 4.66 2.89 15.13
CA ASP A 72 4.96 1.93 16.20
C ASP A 72 3.78 0.98 16.44
N SER A 73 2.56 1.51 16.44
CA SER A 73 1.34 0.70 16.56
C SER A 73 1.21 -0.27 15.38
N ALA A 74 1.50 0.19 14.17
CA ALA A 74 1.50 -0.65 12.97
C ALA A 74 2.51 -1.80 13.08
N GLN A 75 3.70 -1.53 13.60
CA GLN A 75 4.74 -2.55 13.80
C GLN A 75 4.31 -3.61 14.83
N ARG A 76 3.70 -3.19 15.93
CA ARG A 76 3.15 -4.12 16.92
C ARG A 76 2.05 -4.99 16.33
N SER A 77 1.10 -4.38 15.64
CA SER A 77 0.01 -5.10 14.96
C SER A 77 0.56 -6.09 13.93
N LEU A 78 1.62 -5.72 13.21
CA LEU A 78 2.29 -6.60 12.25
C LEU A 78 2.88 -7.83 12.94
N SER A 79 3.57 -7.65 14.09
CA SER A 79 4.17 -8.75 14.84
C SER A 79 3.10 -9.69 15.43
N GLU A 80 1.93 -9.19 15.71
CA GLU A 80 0.77 -9.95 16.17
C GLU A 80 -0.04 -10.57 15.02
N ARG A 81 0.40 -10.36 13.77
CA ARG A 81 -0.29 -10.78 12.54
C ARG A 81 -1.67 -10.13 12.35
N ALA A 82 -1.94 -9.04 13.03
CA ALA A 82 -3.15 -8.22 12.86
C ALA A 82 -2.98 -7.28 11.66
N TYR A 83 -2.96 -7.83 10.45
CA TYR A 83 -2.60 -7.11 9.22
C TYR A 83 -3.57 -5.97 8.88
N GLY A 84 -4.84 -6.13 9.15
CA GLY A 84 -5.83 -5.06 8.94
C GLY A 84 -5.57 -3.84 9.82
N SER A 85 -5.26 -4.06 11.09
CA SER A 85 -4.89 -3.01 12.04
C SER A 85 -3.56 -2.36 11.65
N ALA A 86 -2.57 -3.18 11.31
CA ALA A 86 -1.26 -2.69 10.86
C ALA A 86 -1.38 -1.79 9.63
N ARG A 87 -2.21 -2.16 8.66
CA ARG A 87 -2.43 -1.35 7.45
C ARG A 87 -3.10 -0.01 7.78
N ARG A 88 -4.12 -0.03 8.61
CA ARG A 88 -4.84 1.17 9.04
C ARG A 88 -3.88 2.13 9.77
N ASP A 89 -3.12 1.62 10.73
CA ASP A 89 -2.20 2.43 11.51
C ASP A 89 -1.06 2.99 10.64
N ALA A 90 -0.52 2.21 9.71
CA ALA A 90 0.48 2.68 8.75
C ALA A 90 -0.07 3.80 7.85
N THR A 91 -1.32 3.69 7.41
CA THR A 91 -1.99 4.73 6.62
C THR A 91 -2.15 6.02 7.43
N LEU A 92 -2.57 5.91 8.69
CA LEU A 92 -2.69 7.06 9.60
C LEU A 92 -1.31 7.70 9.87
N ALA A 93 -0.27 6.89 10.04
CA ALA A 93 1.09 7.39 10.19
C ALA A 93 1.52 8.24 8.99
N LYS A 94 1.27 7.74 7.79
CA LYS A 94 1.56 8.46 6.54
C LYS A 94 0.79 9.78 6.44
N GLU A 95 -0.50 9.78 6.76
CA GLU A 95 -1.35 10.98 6.74
C GLU A 95 -0.83 12.05 7.71
N LYS A 96 -0.51 11.65 8.94
CA LYS A 96 0.04 12.56 9.95
C LYS A 96 1.41 13.12 9.54
N ALA A 97 2.26 12.28 8.99
CA ALA A 97 3.57 12.71 8.50
C ALA A 97 3.46 13.70 7.32
N ARG A 98 2.53 13.48 6.40
CA ARG A 98 2.27 14.42 5.30
C ARG A 98 1.77 15.76 5.82
N ARG A 99 0.89 15.75 6.80
CA ARG A 99 0.42 16.98 7.43
C ARG A 99 1.57 17.73 8.10
N ALA A 100 2.44 17.02 8.82
CA ALA A 100 3.63 17.60 9.42
C ALA A 100 4.54 18.23 8.37
N LEU A 101 4.74 17.56 7.24
CA LEU A 101 5.52 18.07 6.12
C LEU A 101 4.91 19.37 5.55
N GLU A 102 3.61 19.36 5.25
CA GLU A 102 2.89 20.52 4.72
C GLU A 102 2.99 21.75 5.63
N VAL A 103 2.80 21.55 6.94
CA VAL A 103 2.93 22.61 7.93
C VAL A 103 4.35 23.16 7.98
N SER A 104 5.34 22.28 7.94
CA SER A 104 6.76 22.67 7.98
C SER A 104 7.17 23.47 6.75
N GLU A 105 6.77 23.03 5.56
CA GLU A 105 7.03 23.72 4.30
C GLU A 105 6.31 25.07 4.26
N GLY A 106 5.05 25.13 4.66
CA GLY A 106 4.30 26.39 4.71
C GLY A 106 4.84 27.40 5.72
N SER A 107 5.51 26.94 6.78
CA SER A 107 6.16 27.81 7.75
C SER A 107 7.49 28.36 7.23
N SER A 108 8.22 27.56 6.45
CA SER A 108 9.50 27.97 5.86
C SER A 108 9.31 29.04 4.77
N ASP A 109 8.21 29.00 4.03
CA ASP A 109 7.92 29.97 2.96
C ASP A 109 7.54 31.37 3.49
N LYS A 110 7.21 31.49 4.78
CA LYS A 110 6.83 32.78 5.40
C LYS A 110 7.99 33.58 5.95
N ASP A 111 9.15 32.97 6.06
CA ASP A 111 10.38 33.59 6.53
C ASP A 111 11.24 34.06 5.34
#